data_72224fbd727258ed1907e9180fcf5348
#
_entry.id   72224fbd727258ed1907e9180fcf5348
#
_cell.length_a   1.000
_cell.length_b   1.000
_cell.length_c   1.000
_cell.angle_alpha   90.00
_cell.angle_beta   90.00
_cell.angle_gamma   90.00
#
_symmetry.space_group_name_H-M   'P 1'
#
loop_
_entity.id
_entity.type
_entity.pdbx_description
1 polymer ?
#
loop_
_entity_poly.entity_id
_entity_poly.type
_entity_poly.pdbx_seq_one_letter_code
_entity_poly.pdbx_strand_id
1 'polypeptide(L)'
;MEPAARGLSAFGFAFDPFEHLDSTKDAHLQEYLIVPPAVQSVLSDQPVAVFAQPGGGKSALRMYAANFYKESRGVRFPVTYVPQDYSTDPDFHFHGIQRSLARAAFMYLASYPDLFFDLSRNTRQTLKSLLLDLPFGLDFNLQTLRDSRFLSDLEQALGAPAFSSLPRLERVHQQLAHELEKESPSESLSLDDGFALLQHAFGTKSFHILIDGLDGFIETQPPQALLAWISPLLNIVEGWEKKNVYVKFFLPLDISDAPALTTQGVLRAATLTWDDNLLAEVVRRRVFVASRGAFDSLDAVSAPDVRNVELTLARQLGEKEKLPRRIIIKCRVLLKNLITANKGEISAEDLFSTREPSYVTAI
;
A
#
# COMPACT_ATOMS: atom_id res chain seq x y z
N MET A 1 25.49 0.85 -19.94
CA MET A 1 24.07 0.91 -20.31
C MET A 1 23.65 -0.52 -20.58
N GLU A 2 22.78 -1.07 -19.75
CA GLU A 2 22.31 -2.45 -19.90
C GLU A 2 21.55 -2.63 -21.23
N PRO A 3 21.61 -3.82 -21.87
CA PRO A 3 20.94 -4.08 -23.15
C PRO A 3 19.43 -3.79 -23.15
N ALA A 4 18.77 -4.00 -22.02
CA ALA A 4 17.34 -3.71 -21.84
C ALA A 4 17.00 -2.20 -21.94
N ALA A 5 17.90 -1.32 -21.51
CA ALA A 5 17.67 0.13 -21.55
C ALA A 5 17.65 0.70 -22.98
N ARG A 6 18.37 0.05 -23.92
CA ARG A 6 18.33 0.45 -25.35
C ARG A 6 16.98 0.11 -25.99
N GLY A 7 16.37 -1.01 -25.59
CA GLY A 7 15.08 -1.44 -26.12
C GLY A 7 13.92 -0.53 -25.68
N LEU A 8 13.89 -0.12 -24.41
CA LEU A 8 12.82 0.75 -23.87
C LEU A 8 12.89 2.17 -24.46
N SER A 9 14.09 2.70 -24.68
CA SER A 9 14.28 4.03 -25.26
C SER A 9 13.80 4.11 -26.72
N ALA A 10 13.74 3.00 -27.44
CA ALA A 10 13.16 2.97 -28.79
C ALA A 10 11.64 3.27 -28.78
N PHE A 11 10.97 2.94 -27.67
CA PHE A 11 9.55 3.27 -27.42
C PHE A 11 9.35 4.60 -26.67
N GLY A 12 10.41 5.37 -26.40
CA GLY A 12 10.32 6.63 -25.67
C GLY A 12 10.06 6.48 -24.17
N PHE A 13 10.26 5.28 -23.59
CA PHE A 13 10.08 5.05 -22.16
C PHE A 13 11.38 5.31 -21.39
N ALA A 14 11.27 6.03 -20.28
CA ALA A 14 12.35 6.28 -19.34
C ALA A 14 12.61 5.07 -18.42
N PHE A 15 11.57 4.25 -18.17
CA PHE A 15 11.61 2.99 -17.42
C PHE A 15 10.52 2.04 -17.95
N ASP A 16 10.57 0.77 -17.55
CA ASP A 16 9.53 -0.21 -17.94
C ASP A 16 8.21 0.06 -17.20
N PRO A 17 7.16 0.50 -17.91
CA PRO A 17 5.87 0.80 -17.27
C PRO A 17 5.18 -0.45 -16.68
N PHE A 18 5.64 -1.64 -17.01
CA PHE A 18 5.02 -2.92 -16.66
C PHE A 18 5.93 -3.82 -15.82
N GLU A 19 7.06 -3.30 -15.32
CA GLU A 19 8.04 -4.08 -14.55
C GLU A 19 7.47 -4.63 -13.24
N HIS A 20 6.72 -3.79 -12.51
CA HIS A 20 6.26 -4.14 -11.17
C HIS A 20 4.82 -4.67 -11.17
N LEU A 21 4.66 -5.91 -10.71
CA LEU A 21 3.36 -6.57 -10.49
C LEU A 21 2.92 -6.47 -9.01
N ASP A 22 3.87 -6.22 -8.13
CA ASP A 22 3.66 -6.02 -6.72
C ASP A 22 3.69 -4.51 -6.41
N SER A 23 2.55 -4.00 -5.98
CA SER A 23 2.37 -2.58 -5.64
C SER A 23 3.31 -2.10 -4.53
N THR A 24 3.76 -3.00 -3.65
CA THR A 24 4.68 -2.64 -2.55
C THR A 24 6.10 -2.36 -3.00
N LYS A 25 6.47 -2.81 -4.20
CA LYS A 25 7.79 -2.63 -4.82
C LYS A 25 7.80 -1.57 -5.91
N ASP A 26 6.67 -0.96 -6.19
CA ASP A 26 6.48 -0.05 -7.30
C ASP A 26 6.65 1.40 -6.84
N ALA A 27 7.82 1.97 -7.12
CA ALA A 27 8.16 3.33 -6.73
C ALA A 27 7.26 4.40 -7.36
N HIS A 28 6.71 4.11 -8.55
CA HIS A 28 5.85 5.03 -9.30
C HIS A 28 4.35 4.82 -9.06
N LEU A 29 3.97 3.89 -8.17
CA LEU A 29 2.56 3.53 -7.97
C LEU A 29 1.65 4.74 -7.76
N GLN A 30 2.08 5.71 -6.96
CA GLN A 30 1.26 6.89 -6.62
C GLN A 30 1.01 7.80 -7.82
N GLU A 31 1.89 7.81 -8.81
CA GLU A 31 1.81 8.68 -9.98
C GLU A 31 0.77 8.17 -11.00
N TYR A 32 0.54 6.86 -11.05
CA TYR A 32 -0.33 6.25 -12.06
C TYR A 32 -1.47 5.38 -11.50
N LEU A 33 -1.66 5.36 -10.18
CA LEU A 33 -2.72 4.57 -9.58
C LEU A 33 -4.10 5.02 -10.06
N ILE A 34 -4.85 4.10 -10.64
CA ILE A 34 -6.27 4.28 -10.90
C ILE A 34 -7.05 3.89 -9.67
N VAL A 35 -7.84 4.83 -9.20
CA VAL A 35 -8.64 4.68 -7.99
C VAL A 35 -10.05 4.22 -8.37
N PRO A 36 -10.42 2.97 -8.03
CA PRO A 36 -11.76 2.47 -8.36
C PRO A 36 -12.85 3.16 -7.51
N PRO A 37 -14.13 3.14 -7.93
CA PRO A 37 -15.23 3.79 -7.21
C PRO A 37 -15.37 3.36 -5.74
N ALA A 38 -14.99 2.13 -5.40
CA ALA A 38 -14.98 1.60 -4.03
C ALA A 38 -14.09 2.39 -3.05
N VAL A 39 -13.17 3.24 -3.53
CA VAL A 39 -12.27 4.05 -2.70
C VAL A 39 -13.01 4.92 -1.71
N GLN A 40 -14.16 5.48 -2.07
CA GLN A 40 -14.93 6.36 -1.19
C GLN A 40 -15.32 5.66 0.12
N SER A 41 -15.69 4.37 0.04
CA SER A 41 -15.97 3.56 1.22
C SER A 41 -14.72 3.36 2.07
N VAL A 42 -13.57 3.10 1.44
CA VAL A 42 -12.30 2.91 2.15
C VAL A 42 -11.86 4.18 2.88
N LEU A 43 -12.00 5.34 2.25
CA LEU A 43 -11.59 6.63 2.82
C LEU A 43 -12.58 7.19 3.85
N SER A 44 -13.73 6.57 4.06
CA SER A 44 -14.73 6.99 5.04
C SER A 44 -14.30 6.68 6.48
N ASP A 45 -14.84 7.42 7.45
CA ASP A 45 -14.68 7.14 8.87
C ASP A 45 -15.69 6.05 9.32
N GLN A 46 -15.55 4.83 8.76
CA GLN A 46 -16.41 3.67 9.02
C GLN A 46 -15.63 2.37 8.82
N PRO A 47 -15.97 1.29 9.51
CA PRO A 47 -15.41 -0.03 9.26
C PRO A 47 -15.84 -0.55 7.89
N VAL A 48 -14.88 -1.09 7.10
CA VAL A 48 -15.13 -1.57 5.73
C VAL A 48 -14.41 -2.88 5.46
N ALA A 49 -15.08 -3.80 4.77
CA ALA A 49 -14.46 -4.96 4.14
C ALA A 49 -14.37 -4.73 2.62
N VAL A 50 -13.17 -4.76 2.08
CA VAL A 50 -12.88 -4.61 0.65
C VAL A 50 -12.54 -5.97 0.07
N PHE A 51 -13.35 -6.44 -0.86
CA PHE A 51 -13.19 -7.74 -1.50
C PHE A 51 -12.62 -7.61 -2.91
N ALA A 52 -11.64 -8.44 -3.23
CA ALA A 52 -11.16 -8.62 -4.59
C ALA A 52 -10.43 -9.96 -4.75
N GLN A 53 -10.33 -10.42 -6.00
CA GLN A 53 -9.46 -11.54 -6.35
C GLN A 53 -7.97 -11.17 -6.13
N PRO A 54 -7.07 -12.16 -6.02
CA PRO A 54 -5.62 -11.93 -6.06
C PRO A 54 -5.23 -11.16 -7.33
N GLY A 55 -4.46 -10.06 -7.16
CA GLY A 55 -4.14 -9.17 -8.29
C GLY A 55 -5.21 -8.14 -8.65
N GLY A 56 -6.32 -8.09 -7.90
CA GLY A 56 -7.41 -7.12 -8.07
C GLY A 56 -7.14 -5.72 -7.51
N GLY A 57 -5.94 -5.44 -6.97
CA GLY A 57 -5.53 -4.09 -6.55
C GLY A 57 -5.76 -3.77 -5.08
N LYS A 58 -6.07 -4.75 -4.21
CA LYS A 58 -6.25 -4.55 -2.76
C LYS A 58 -5.09 -3.79 -2.10
N SER A 59 -3.87 -4.30 -2.26
CA SER A 59 -2.68 -3.70 -1.64
C SER A 59 -2.38 -2.30 -2.20
N ALA A 60 -2.63 -2.07 -3.50
CA ALA A 60 -2.50 -0.75 -4.10
C ALA A 60 -3.51 0.24 -3.49
N LEU A 61 -4.77 -0.16 -3.32
CA LEU A 61 -5.80 0.66 -2.67
C LEU A 61 -5.49 0.90 -1.19
N ARG A 62 -4.96 -0.10 -0.46
CA ARG A 62 -4.49 0.06 0.92
C ARG A 62 -3.39 1.13 1.00
N MET A 63 -2.39 1.06 0.10
CA MET A 63 -1.31 2.04 0.07
C MET A 63 -1.82 3.44 -0.26
N TYR A 64 -2.74 3.56 -1.20
CA TYR A 64 -3.40 4.82 -1.50
C TYR A 64 -4.12 5.39 -0.27
N ALA A 65 -4.92 4.57 0.42
CA ALA A 65 -5.62 4.99 1.63
C ALA A 65 -4.64 5.42 2.74
N ALA A 66 -3.56 4.66 2.95
CA ALA A 66 -2.55 5.01 3.93
C ALA A 66 -1.92 6.38 3.64
N ASN A 67 -1.59 6.66 2.37
CA ASN A 67 -1.02 7.94 1.96
C ASN A 67 -2.03 9.08 2.08
N PHE A 68 -3.28 8.87 1.65
CA PHE A 68 -4.36 9.84 1.82
C PHE A 68 -4.54 10.26 3.30
N TYR A 69 -4.52 9.29 4.22
CA TYR A 69 -4.63 9.59 5.64
C TYR A 69 -3.39 10.33 6.18
N LYS A 70 -2.18 10.01 5.71
CA LYS A 70 -0.96 10.73 6.09
C LYS A 70 -1.01 12.22 5.71
N GLU A 71 -1.64 12.57 4.60
CA GLU A 71 -1.80 13.96 4.17
C GLU A 71 -2.57 14.82 5.19
N SER A 72 -3.38 14.20 6.06
CA SER A 72 -4.08 14.90 7.14
C SER A 72 -3.17 15.32 8.31
N ARG A 73 -1.87 15.05 8.24
CA ARG A 73 -0.84 15.40 9.24
C ARG A 73 -1.22 14.96 10.66
N GLY A 74 -1.57 13.69 10.80
CA GLY A 74 -1.89 13.06 12.08
C GLY A 74 -3.35 13.19 12.54
N VAL A 75 -4.17 14.01 11.91
CA VAL A 75 -5.61 14.09 12.25
C VAL A 75 -6.29 12.76 12.01
N ARG A 76 -6.01 12.12 10.87
CA ARG A 76 -6.36 10.73 10.54
C ARG A 76 -5.09 9.91 10.52
N PHE A 77 -4.96 8.94 11.40
CA PHE A 77 -3.71 8.21 11.60
C PHE A 77 -3.79 6.81 11.03
N PRO A 78 -3.06 6.50 9.95
CA PRO A 78 -3.07 5.17 9.34
C PRO A 78 -2.15 4.21 10.10
N VAL A 79 -2.67 3.02 10.40
CA VAL A 79 -1.93 1.90 10.98
C VAL A 79 -2.04 0.72 10.02
N THR A 80 -0.95 0.33 9.37
CA THR A 80 -0.94 -0.79 8.43
C THR A 80 -0.53 -2.07 9.16
N TYR A 81 -1.44 -3.04 9.19
CA TYR A 81 -1.20 -4.36 9.75
C TYR A 81 -1.21 -5.40 8.61
N VAL A 82 -0.05 -6.02 8.37
CA VAL A 82 0.13 -7.14 7.44
C VAL A 82 0.67 -8.30 8.25
N PRO A 83 -0.18 -9.28 8.62
CA PRO A 83 0.25 -10.41 9.43
C PRO A 83 1.29 -11.25 8.69
N GLN A 84 2.30 -11.72 9.41
CA GLN A 84 3.34 -12.62 8.89
C GLN A 84 2.97 -14.08 9.13
N ASP A 85 2.23 -14.33 10.20
CA ASP A 85 1.76 -15.63 10.62
C ASP A 85 0.24 -15.62 10.87
N TYR A 86 -0.36 -16.79 10.97
CA TYR A 86 -1.79 -16.94 11.11
C TYR A 86 -2.13 -17.66 12.43
N SER A 87 -2.71 -16.91 13.36
CA SER A 87 -3.20 -17.41 14.63
C SER A 87 -4.64 -16.96 14.86
N THR A 88 -5.46 -17.80 15.46
CA THR A 88 -6.81 -17.45 15.92
C THR A 88 -6.82 -16.86 17.33
N ASP A 89 -5.65 -16.73 17.96
CA ASP A 89 -5.49 -16.11 19.25
C ASP A 89 -5.73 -14.58 19.12
N PRO A 90 -6.68 -14.00 19.86
CA PRO A 90 -6.91 -12.56 19.86
C PRO A 90 -5.65 -11.75 20.22
N ASP A 91 -4.85 -12.23 21.16
CA ASP A 91 -3.64 -11.53 21.62
C ASP A 91 -2.61 -11.43 20.51
N PHE A 92 -2.55 -12.41 19.59
CA PHE A 92 -1.69 -12.35 18.41
C PHE A 92 -2.01 -11.11 17.54
N HIS A 93 -3.29 -10.85 17.29
CA HIS A 93 -3.72 -9.70 16.49
C HIS A 93 -3.43 -8.38 17.21
N PHE A 94 -3.72 -8.33 18.51
CA PHE A 94 -3.51 -7.10 19.30
C PHE A 94 -2.04 -6.74 19.35
N HIS A 95 -1.15 -7.69 19.60
CA HIS A 95 0.30 -7.48 19.55
C HIS A 95 0.77 -7.05 18.14
N GLY A 96 0.23 -7.67 17.08
CA GLY A 96 0.57 -7.32 15.71
C GLY A 96 0.15 -5.89 15.34
N ILE A 97 -1.04 -5.47 15.76
CA ILE A 97 -1.55 -4.11 15.55
C ILE A 97 -0.77 -3.12 16.44
N GLN A 98 -0.41 -3.47 17.67
CA GLN A 98 0.38 -2.63 18.56
C GLN A 98 1.78 -2.37 17.99
N ARG A 99 2.47 -3.38 17.47
CA ARG A 99 3.72 -3.21 16.73
C ARG A 99 3.56 -2.31 15.51
N SER A 100 2.45 -2.45 14.79
CA SER A 100 2.13 -1.60 13.64
C SER A 100 1.85 -0.15 14.05
N LEU A 101 1.19 0.05 15.20
CA LEU A 101 0.95 1.36 15.79
C LEU A 101 2.26 2.03 16.21
N ALA A 102 3.13 1.29 16.89
CA ALA A 102 4.47 1.76 17.28
C ALA A 102 5.29 2.18 16.05
N ARG A 103 5.27 1.35 14.99
CA ARG A 103 5.95 1.68 13.72
C ARG A 103 5.36 2.93 13.06
N ALA A 104 4.04 3.07 13.02
CA ALA A 104 3.39 4.25 12.46
C ALA A 104 3.72 5.52 13.26
N ALA A 105 3.74 5.43 14.61
CA ALA A 105 4.14 6.52 15.49
C ALA A 105 5.61 6.91 15.28
N PHE A 106 6.52 5.95 15.17
CA PHE A 106 7.92 6.19 14.89
C PHE A 106 8.12 6.91 13.55
N MET A 107 7.48 6.43 12.47
CA MET A 107 7.56 7.06 11.16
C MET A 107 6.95 8.47 11.15
N TYR A 108 5.90 8.70 11.94
CA TYR A 108 5.31 10.03 12.09
C TYR A 108 6.26 10.99 12.82
N LEU A 109 6.91 10.54 13.88
CA LEU A 109 7.96 11.32 14.56
C LEU A 109 9.17 11.58 13.66
N ALA A 110 9.58 10.59 12.87
CA ALA A 110 10.64 10.80 11.89
C ALA A 110 10.25 11.86 10.84
N SER A 111 8.97 11.91 10.47
CA SER A 111 8.45 12.91 9.52
C SER A 111 8.29 14.30 10.15
N TYR A 112 7.98 14.36 11.45
CA TYR A 112 7.69 15.60 12.19
C TYR A 112 8.42 15.59 13.55
N PRO A 113 9.76 15.61 13.55
CA PRO A 113 10.56 15.43 14.78
C PRO A 113 10.34 16.52 15.82
N ASP A 114 10.01 17.75 15.41
CA ASP A 114 9.77 18.87 16.30
C ASP A 114 8.62 18.59 17.29
N LEU A 115 7.63 17.79 16.89
CA LEU A 115 6.52 17.41 17.77
C LEU A 115 6.98 16.73 19.05
N PHE A 116 8.05 15.93 18.99
CA PHE A 116 8.56 15.25 20.18
C PHE A 116 9.06 16.23 21.23
N PHE A 117 9.71 17.32 20.82
CA PHE A 117 10.29 18.30 21.73
C PHE A 117 9.24 19.15 22.43
N ASP A 118 8.06 19.29 21.82
CA ASP A 118 6.92 20.03 22.40
C ASP A 118 6.15 19.20 23.46
N LEU A 119 6.38 17.86 23.51
CA LEU A 119 5.70 16.99 24.46
C LEU A 119 6.21 17.16 25.89
N SER A 120 5.32 17.00 26.87
CA SER A 120 5.70 16.90 28.28
C SER A 120 6.63 15.70 28.51
N ARG A 121 7.47 15.77 29.55
CA ARG A 121 8.37 14.65 29.91
C ARG A 121 7.58 13.34 30.11
N ASN A 122 6.46 13.38 30.81
CA ASN A 122 5.64 12.20 31.03
C ASN A 122 5.11 11.60 29.72
N THR A 123 4.63 12.44 28.80
CA THR A 123 4.17 12.00 27.47
C THR A 123 5.31 11.37 26.66
N ARG A 124 6.53 11.94 26.72
CA ARG A 124 7.72 11.36 26.04
C ARG A 124 8.07 9.99 26.61
N GLN A 125 8.03 9.81 27.94
CA GLN A 125 8.27 8.53 28.60
C GLN A 125 7.24 7.47 28.18
N THR A 126 5.96 7.83 28.17
CA THR A 126 4.88 6.95 27.71
C THR A 126 5.02 6.61 26.21
N LEU A 127 5.41 7.59 25.40
CA LEU A 127 5.66 7.38 23.96
C LEU A 127 6.84 6.42 23.74
N LYS A 128 7.91 6.54 24.53
CA LYS A 128 9.01 5.57 24.48
C LYS A 128 8.54 4.16 24.82
N SER A 129 7.63 3.99 25.79
CA SER A 129 7.05 2.67 26.10
C SER A 129 6.33 2.07 24.89
N LEU A 130 5.55 2.85 24.15
CA LEU A 130 4.93 2.41 22.90
C LEU A 130 6.00 1.99 21.87
N LEU A 131 7.09 2.75 21.75
CA LEU A 131 8.15 2.48 20.77
C LEU A 131 9.02 1.27 21.10
N LEU A 132 8.94 0.72 22.32
CA LEU A 132 9.60 -0.55 22.66
C LEU A 132 9.00 -1.74 21.88
N ASP A 133 7.76 -1.63 21.42
CA ASP A 133 7.10 -2.64 20.59
C ASP A 133 7.51 -2.58 19.10
N LEU A 134 8.46 -1.71 18.73
CA LEU A 134 8.94 -1.63 17.35
C LEU A 134 9.55 -2.95 16.88
N PRO A 135 9.27 -3.36 15.63
CA PRO A 135 9.98 -4.46 15.00
C PRO A 135 11.50 -4.24 15.05
N PHE A 136 12.25 -5.28 15.35
CA PHE A 136 13.72 -5.27 15.53
C PHE A 136 14.22 -4.46 16.75
N GLY A 137 13.32 -3.95 17.59
CA GLY A 137 13.64 -3.19 18.79
C GLY A 137 13.88 -1.70 18.53
N LEU A 138 13.85 -0.92 19.62
CA LEU A 138 14.01 0.53 19.57
C LEU A 138 15.41 0.94 19.09
N ASP A 139 16.46 0.32 19.60
CA ASP A 139 17.84 0.71 19.29
C ASP A 139 18.16 0.60 17.79
N PHE A 140 17.70 -0.47 17.14
CA PHE A 140 17.84 -0.63 15.69
C PHE A 140 17.15 0.51 14.94
N ASN A 141 15.93 0.86 15.32
CA ASN A 141 15.17 1.92 14.68
C ASN A 141 15.76 3.31 14.93
N LEU A 142 16.35 3.54 16.12
CA LEU A 142 17.05 4.80 16.40
C LEU A 142 18.32 4.96 15.55
N GLN A 143 19.03 3.85 15.25
CA GLN A 143 20.15 3.90 14.30
C GLN A 143 19.69 4.31 12.90
N THR A 144 18.49 3.87 12.47
CA THR A 144 17.90 4.27 11.20
C THR A 144 17.72 5.79 11.09
N LEU A 145 17.34 6.47 12.19
CA LEU A 145 17.24 7.95 12.22
C LEU A 145 18.60 8.66 12.03
N ARG A 146 19.71 7.96 12.15
CA ARG A 146 21.06 8.47 11.94
C ARG A 146 21.61 8.14 10.56
N ASP A 147 20.90 7.33 9.77
CA ASP A 147 21.31 6.93 8.43
C ASP A 147 20.87 8.00 7.41
N SER A 148 21.84 8.61 6.73
CA SER A 148 21.60 9.63 5.71
C SER A 148 20.78 9.13 4.52
N ARG A 149 20.85 7.83 4.19
CA ARG A 149 20.04 7.24 3.11
C ARG A 149 18.58 7.21 3.51
N PHE A 150 18.28 6.74 4.72
CA PHE A 150 16.91 6.75 5.25
C PHE A 150 16.32 8.16 5.28
N LEU A 151 17.11 9.15 5.70
CA LEU A 151 16.67 10.56 5.75
C LEU A 151 16.42 11.13 4.35
N SER A 152 17.25 10.76 3.37
CA SER A 152 17.05 11.13 1.97
C SER A 152 15.76 10.50 1.40
N ASP A 153 15.52 9.21 1.66
CA ASP A 153 14.31 8.52 1.23
C ASP A 153 13.06 9.10 1.90
N LEU A 154 13.16 9.48 3.18
CA LEU A 154 12.08 10.14 3.92
C LEU A 154 11.77 11.53 3.36
N GLU A 155 12.79 12.33 3.05
CA GLU A 155 12.64 13.65 2.42
C GLU A 155 11.95 13.53 1.06
N GLN A 156 12.37 12.57 0.24
CA GLN A 156 11.74 12.30 -1.05
C GLN A 156 10.27 11.87 -0.89
N ALA A 157 9.98 11.01 0.08
CA ALA A 157 8.63 10.50 0.33
C ALA A 157 7.65 11.57 0.87
N LEU A 158 8.17 12.57 1.59
CA LEU A 158 7.35 13.68 2.14
C LEU A 158 7.12 14.80 1.13
N GLY A 159 7.87 14.81 0.00
CA GLY A 159 7.85 15.90 -0.96
C GLY A 159 8.48 17.17 -0.38
N ALA A 160 9.63 17.60 -0.88
CA ALA A 160 10.22 18.86 -0.44
C ALA A 160 9.22 20.02 -0.60
N PRO A 161 9.02 20.94 0.35
CA PRO A 161 10.06 21.54 1.17
C PRO A 161 9.75 21.58 2.69
N ALA A 162 9.43 20.47 3.32
CA ALA A 162 9.21 20.47 4.78
C ALA A 162 10.52 20.77 5.54
N PHE A 163 11.66 20.54 4.89
CA PHE A 163 12.98 20.71 5.49
C PHE A 163 13.87 21.59 4.59
N SER A 164 14.25 22.74 5.09
CA SER A 164 15.00 23.74 4.33
C SER A 164 16.47 23.36 4.05
N SER A 165 16.98 22.22 4.55
CA SER A 165 18.26 21.63 4.18
C SER A 165 18.47 20.26 4.83
N LEU A 166 19.06 19.30 4.11
CA LEU A 166 19.46 17.97 4.61
C LEU A 166 20.32 18.03 5.91
N PRO A 167 21.30 18.92 6.07
CA PRO A 167 22.09 19.04 7.31
C PRO A 167 21.26 19.44 8.53
N ARG A 168 20.16 20.18 8.36
CA ARG A 168 19.24 20.51 9.46
C ARG A 168 18.43 19.29 9.84
N LEU A 169 17.94 18.55 8.86
CA LEU A 169 17.19 17.31 9.05
C LEU A 169 18.02 16.29 9.85
N GLU A 170 19.25 16.01 9.40
CA GLU A 170 20.16 15.09 10.09
C GLU A 170 20.39 15.48 11.56
N ARG A 171 20.61 16.76 11.83
CA ARG A 171 20.84 17.25 13.19
C ARG A 171 19.60 17.04 14.09
N VAL A 172 18.41 17.35 13.60
CA VAL A 172 17.17 17.20 14.36
C VAL A 172 16.87 15.73 14.61
N HIS A 173 17.11 14.84 13.64
CA HIS A 173 16.93 13.41 13.84
C HIS A 173 17.94 12.79 14.80
N GLN A 174 19.21 13.23 14.75
CA GLN A 174 20.21 12.84 15.75
C GLN A 174 19.82 13.28 17.16
N GLN A 175 19.25 14.49 17.30
CA GLN A 175 18.74 14.99 18.56
C GLN A 175 17.53 14.19 19.04
N LEU A 176 16.58 13.88 18.16
CA LEU A 176 15.42 13.03 18.46
C LEU A 176 15.86 11.65 18.98
N ALA A 177 16.80 10.99 18.25
CA ALA A 177 17.31 9.69 18.67
C ALA A 177 17.98 9.76 20.04
N HIS A 178 18.80 10.78 20.28
CA HIS A 178 19.49 10.99 21.55
C HIS A 178 18.50 11.23 22.73
N GLU A 179 17.47 12.05 22.53
CA GLU A 179 16.48 12.27 23.56
C GLU A 179 15.64 11.01 23.85
N LEU A 180 15.25 10.26 22.81
CA LEU A 180 14.58 8.97 22.98
C LEU A 180 15.46 7.94 23.73
N GLU A 181 16.77 7.96 23.55
CA GLU A 181 17.69 7.10 24.32
C GLU A 181 17.72 7.47 25.80
N LYS A 182 17.67 8.74 26.13
CA LYS A 182 17.73 9.23 27.52
C LYS A 182 16.45 9.01 28.32
N GLU A 183 15.30 9.03 27.66
CA GLU A 183 14.03 8.85 28.35
C GLU A 183 13.96 7.45 28.99
N SER A 184 13.46 7.36 30.21
CA SER A 184 13.13 6.08 30.83
C SER A 184 11.72 5.70 30.41
N PRO A 185 11.48 4.45 29.93
CA PRO A 185 10.13 4.02 29.59
C PRO A 185 9.26 3.99 30.84
N SER A 186 7.97 4.26 30.69
CA SER A 186 6.96 3.99 31.70
C SER A 186 6.60 2.49 31.69
N GLU A 187 5.50 2.11 32.29
CA GLU A 187 4.99 0.75 32.20
C GLU A 187 4.59 0.34 30.78
N SER A 188 4.47 -0.96 30.56
CA SER A 188 3.96 -1.52 29.32
C SER A 188 2.56 -0.98 29.01
N LEU A 189 2.32 -0.58 27.76
CA LEU A 189 1.06 0.00 27.31
C LEU A 189 0.14 -1.07 26.72
N SER A 190 -1.15 -0.98 27.02
CA SER A 190 -2.15 -1.67 26.23
C SER A 190 -2.35 -0.99 24.86
N LEU A 191 -2.97 -1.68 23.90
CA LEU A 191 -3.28 -1.10 22.60
C LEU A 191 -4.21 0.12 22.72
N ASP A 192 -5.20 0.06 23.62
CA ASP A 192 -6.12 1.19 23.89
C ASP A 192 -5.39 2.40 24.48
N ASP A 193 -4.43 2.17 25.41
CA ASP A 193 -3.59 3.24 25.95
C ASP A 193 -2.70 3.85 24.87
N GLY A 194 -2.21 3.02 23.92
CA GLY A 194 -1.47 3.48 22.76
C GLY A 194 -2.28 4.43 21.88
N PHE A 195 -3.54 4.12 21.60
CA PHE A 195 -4.43 5.03 20.86
C PHE A 195 -4.67 6.33 21.65
N ALA A 196 -4.98 6.25 22.94
CA ALA A 196 -5.20 7.42 23.79
C ALA A 196 -3.95 8.31 23.87
N LEU A 197 -2.77 7.71 23.97
CA LEU A 197 -1.50 8.42 23.95
C LEU A 197 -1.33 9.21 22.65
N LEU A 198 -1.53 8.59 21.47
CA LEU A 198 -1.34 9.27 20.20
C LEU A 198 -2.42 10.32 19.91
N GLN A 199 -3.65 10.13 20.42
CA GLN A 199 -4.67 11.18 20.40
C GLN A 199 -4.19 12.43 21.14
N HIS A 200 -3.60 12.22 22.32
CA HIS A 200 -3.10 13.33 23.13
C HIS A 200 -1.80 13.93 22.55
N ALA A 201 -0.83 13.09 22.17
CA ALA A 201 0.50 13.54 21.76
C ALA A 201 0.51 14.18 20.37
N PHE A 202 -0.26 13.65 19.42
CA PHE A 202 -0.25 14.09 18.02
C PHE A 202 -1.53 14.81 17.59
N GLY A 203 -2.51 14.95 18.48
CA GLY A 203 -3.80 15.55 18.16
C GLY A 203 -4.64 14.68 17.21
N THR A 204 -4.38 13.36 17.18
CA THR A 204 -5.09 12.40 16.32
C THR A 204 -6.56 12.35 16.70
N LYS A 205 -7.45 12.49 15.70
CA LYS A 205 -8.91 12.39 15.90
C LYS A 205 -9.44 11.00 15.56
N SER A 206 -8.82 10.31 14.61
CA SER A 206 -9.23 8.97 14.23
C SER A 206 -8.03 8.12 13.79
N PHE A 207 -8.15 6.81 14.03
CA PHE A 207 -7.21 5.80 13.56
C PHE A 207 -7.85 4.95 12.47
N HIS A 208 -7.07 4.63 11.44
CA HIS A 208 -7.50 3.77 10.34
C HIS A 208 -6.58 2.56 10.28
N ILE A 209 -7.07 1.42 10.78
CA ILE A 209 -6.31 0.16 10.80
C ILE A 209 -6.54 -0.55 9.47
N LEU A 210 -5.50 -0.61 8.65
CA LEU A 210 -5.51 -1.17 7.30
C LEU A 210 -4.94 -2.59 7.35
N ILE A 211 -5.79 -3.61 7.26
CA ILE A 211 -5.42 -5.04 7.36
C ILE A 211 -5.37 -5.64 5.96
N ASP A 212 -4.19 -6.12 5.54
CA ASP A 212 -3.93 -6.64 4.20
C ASP A 212 -3.01 -7.86 4.25
N GLY A 213 -2.71 -8.49 3.10
CA GLY A 213 -1.79 -9.61 2.99
C GLY A 213 -2.45 -10.98 3.23
N LEU A 214 -3.77 -11.08 3.17
CA LEU A 214 -4.53 -12.29 3.49
C LEU A 214 -4.76 -13.23 2.29
N ASP A 215 -4.34 -12.83 1.08
CA ASP A 215 -4.45 -13.69 -0.10
C ASP A 215 -3.59 -14.96 0.04
N GLY A 216 -2.35 -14.84 0.56
CA GLY A 216 -1.48 -15.99 0.79
C GLY A 216 -2.02 -17.00 1.81
N PHE A 217 -2.95 -16.57 2.68
CA PHE A 217 -3.58 -17.47 3.63
C PHE A 217 -4.48 -18.49 2.91
N ILE A 218 -5.31 -18.04 1.98
CA ILE A 218 -6.24 -18.93 1.27
C ILE A 218 -5.56 -19.82 0.22
N GLU A 219 -4.31 -19.58 -0.14
CA GLU A 219 -3.53 -20.50 -0.97
C GLU A 219 -3.18 -21.79 -0.23
N THR A 220 -3.11 -21.73 1.10
CA THR A 220 -2.68 -22.86 1.96
C THR A 220 -3.78 -23.36 2.89
N GLN A 221 -4.83 -22.56 3.12
CA GLN A 221 -5.89 -22.82 4.08
C GLN A 221 -7.28 -22.62 3.46
N PRO A 222 -8.31 -23.34 3.90
CA PRO A 222 -9.66 -23.15 3.39
C PRO A 222 -10.24 -21.78 3.82
N PRO A 223 -11.19 -21.20 3.04
CA PRO A 223 -11.80 -19.90 3.34
C PRO A 223 -12.38 -19.79 4.76
N GLN A 224 -12.89 -20.88 5.33
CA GLN A 224 -13.44 -20.93 6.69
C GLN A 224 -12.36 -20.68 7.76
N ALA A 225 -11.13 -21.11 7.51
CA ALA A 225 -10.01 -20.85 8.41
C ALA A 225 -9.66 -19.34 8.44
N LEU A 226 -9.77 -18.64 7.32
CA LEU A 226 -9.60 -17.19 7.27
C LEU A 226 -10.68 -16.47 8.08
N LEU A 227 -11.94 -16.92 8.00
CA LEU A 227 -13.02 -16.35 8.81
C LEU A 227 -12.78 -16.55 10.30
N ALA A 228 -12.32 -17.74 10.71
CA ALA A 228 -11.95 -18.00 12.10
C ALA A 228 -10.80 -17.09 12.54
N TRP A 229 -9.82 -16.87 11.67
CA TRP A 229 -8.67 -16.01 11.92
C TRP A 229 -9.05 -14.53 12.14
N ILE A 230 -9.95 -13.97 11.32
CA ILE A 230 -10.39 -12.57 11.47
C ILE A 230 -11.47 -12.37 12.53
N SER A 231 -12.12 -13.42 13.00
CA SER A 231 -13.24 -13.35 13.95
C SER A 231 -12.92 -12.56 15.23
N PRO A 232 -11.75 -12.71 15.88
CA PRO A 232 -11.40 -11.89 17.04
C PRO A 232 -11.42 -10.39 16.74
N LEU A 233 -10.97 -9.99 15.55
CA LEU A 233 -10.98 -8.59 15.12
C LEU A 233 -12.40 -8.10 14.83
N LEU A 234 -13.24 -8.92 14.21
CA LEU A 234 -14.64 -8.56 13.94
C LEU A 234 -15.41 -8.26 15.23
N ASN A 235 -15.16 -9.01 16.30
CA ASN A 235 -15.84 -8.87 17.57
C ASN A 235 -15.55 -7.54 18.29
N ILE A 236 -14.46 -6.87 17.97
CA ILE A 236 -14.05 -5.60 18.60
C ILE A 236 -14.35 -4.37 17.75
N VAL A 237 -14.70 -4.53 16.47
CA VAL A 237 -14.88 -3.41 15.52
C VAL A 237 -15.88 -2.37 16.06
N GLU A 238 -17.04 -2.79 16.57
CA GLU A 238 -18.03 -1.87 17.12
C GLU A 238 -17.52 -1.08 18.33
N GLY A 239 -16.75 -1.73 19.21
CA GLY A 239 -16.12 -1.08 20.36
C GLY A 239 -15.05 -0.08 19.93
N TRP A 240 -14.30 -0.39 18.91
CA TRP A 240 -13.29 0.49 18.36
C TRP A 240 -13.87 1.67 17.59
N GLU A 241 -14.95 1.48 16.84
CA GLU A 241 -15.64 2.56 16.15
C GLU A 241 -16.08 3.66 17.15
N LYS A 242 -16.60 3.28 18.32
CA LYS A 242 -16.96 4.23 19.40
C LYS A 242 -15.77 5.03 19.94
N LYS A 243 -14.54 4.55 19.70
CA LYS A 243 -13.27 5.22 20.05
C LYS A 243 -12.62 5.92 18.85
N ASN A 244 -13.33 6.07 17.73
CA ASN A 244 -12.82 6.58 16.44
C ASN A 244 -11.66 5.74 15.86
N VAL A 245 -11.69 4.44 16.07
CA VAL A 245 -10.77 3.48 15.46
C VAL A 245 -11.52 2.67 14.40
N TYR A 246 -11.19 2.88 13.13
CA TYR A 246 -11.89 2.31 11.98
C TYR A 246 -11.04 1.25 11.29
N VAL A 247 -11.56 0.03 11.23
CA VAL A 247 -10.85 -1.09 10.59
C VAL A 247 -11.22 -1.19 9.12
N LYS A 248 -10.24 -1.36 8.26
CA LYS A 248 -10.37 -1.59 6.81
C LYS A 248 -9.75 -2.94 6.49
N PHE A 249 -10.57 -3.93 6.24
CA PHE A 249 -10.12 -5.26 5.84
C PHE A 249 -9.99 -5.34 4.32
N PHE A 250 -8.85 -5.77 3.82
CA PHE A 250 -8.61 -6.06 2.40
C PHE A 250 -8.60 -7.58 2.21
N LEU A 251 -9.76 -8.13 1.86
CA LEU A 251 -10.06 -9.55 1.92
C LEU A 251 -10.11 -10.22 0.54
N PRO A 252 -9.79 -11.52 0.47
CA PRO A 252 -10.06 -12.31 -0.72
C PRO A 252 -11.55 -12.35 -1.06
N LEU A 253 -11.87 -12.40 -2.36
CA LEU A 253 -13.27 -12.46 -2.84
C LEU A 253 -14.00 -13.74 -2.38
N ASP A 254 -13.23 -14.80 -2.17
CA ASP A 254 -13.74 -16.15 -1.79
C ASP A 254 -14.55 -16.18 -0.50
N ILE A 255 -14.40 -15.16 0.36
CA ILE A 255 -15.16 -15.05 1.63
C ILE A 255 -16.22 -13.94 1.61
N SER A 256 -16.45 -13.29 0.46
CA SER A 256 -17.37 -12.15 0.36
C SER A 256 -18.81 -12.45 0.81
N ASP A 257 -19.26 -13.68 0.57
CA ASP A 257 -20.64 -14.12 0.88
C ASP A 257 -20.79 -14.67 2.31
N ALA A 258 -19.70 -14.62 3.11
CA ALA A 258 -19.76 -15.15 4.47
C ALA A 258 -20.72 -14.33 5.36
N PRO A 259 -21.72 -14.97 6.01
CA PRO A 259 -22.69 -14.28 6.85
C PRO A 259 -22.04 -13.44 7.97
N ALA A 260 -20.94 -13.89 8.54
CA ALA A 260 -20.22 -13.17 9.58
C ALA A 260 -19.73 -11.77 9.14
N LEU A 261 -19.55 -11.55 7.84
CA LEU A 261 -19.09 -10.26 7.29
C LEU A 261 -20.27 -9.37 6.84
N THR A 262 -21.41 -9.95 6.52
CA THR A 262 -22.53 -9.24 5.89
C THR A 262 -23.75 -9.03 6.81
N THR A 263 -24.02 -9.95 7.74
CA THR A 263 -25.27 -9.95 8.53
C THR A 263 -25.21 -9.10 9.81
N GLN A 264 -24.04 -8.83 10.34
CA GLN A 264 -23.94 -8.06 11.60
C GLN A 264 -24.04 -6.54 11.41
N GLY A 265 -24.10 -6.03 10.16
CA GLY A 265 -24.23 -4.60 9.88
C GLY A 265 -23.03 -3.74 10.34
N VAL A 266 -22.00 -4.36 10.93
CA VAL A 266 -20.85 -3.68 11.51
C VAL A 266 -19.85 -3.24 10.43
N LEU A 267 -19.77 -4.01 9.33
CA LEU A 267 -18.87 -3.72 8.22
C LEU A 267 -19.65 -3.31 6.97
N ARG A 268 -19.21 -2.24 6.32
CA ARG A 268 -19.62 -1.97 4.94
C ARG A 268 -18.83 -2.86 3.99
N ALA A 269 -19.51 -3.52 3.07
CA ALA A 269 -18.87 -4.30 2.02
C ALA A 269 -18.60 -3.44 0.78
N ALA A 270 -17.44 -3.58 0.19
CA ALA A 270 -17.06 -2.98 -1.08
C ALA A 270 -16.31 -4.00 -1.92
N THR A 271 -16.67 -4.18 -3.18
CA THR A 271 -15.97 -5.10 -4.08
C THR A 271 -15.23 -4.30 -5.15
N LEU A 272 -13.95 -4.61 -5.37
CA LEU A 272 -13.17 -4.04 -6.46
C LEU A 272 -13.52 -4.77 -7.77
N THR A 273 -14.15 -4.05 -8.67
CA THR A 273 -14.51 -4.53 -10.00
C THR A 273 -13.77 -3.74 -11.05
N TRP A 274 -13.39 -4.40 -12.13
CA TRP A 274 -12.65 -3.82 -13.23
C TRP A 274 -13.37 -4.12 -14.55
N ASP A 275 -13.60 -3.10 -15.33
CA ASP A 275 -14.06 -3.21 -16.71
C ASP A 275 -12.95 -2.91 -17.70
N ASP A 276 -13.24 -3.07 -18.99
CA ASP A 276 -12.26 -2.86 -20.05
C ASP A 276 -11.71 -1.43 -20.07
N ASN A 277 -12.55 -0.43 -19.76
CA ASN A 277 -12.15 0.97 -19.77
C ASN A 277 -11.22 1.29 -18.60
N LEU A 278 -11.54 0.82 -17.39
CA LEU A 278 -10.68 1.00 -16.22
C LEU A 278 -9.33 0.30 -16.41
N LEU A 279 -9.33 -0.91 -17.00
CA LEU A 279 -8.09 -1.63 -17.30
C LEU A 279 -7.26 -0.91 -18.38
N ALA A 280 -7.90 -0.37 -19.41
CA ALA A 280 -7.23 0.43 -20.42
C ALA A 280 -6.61 1.70 -19.79
N GLU A 281 -7.32 2.33 -18.85
CA GLU A 281 -6.80 3.51 -18.15
C GLU A 281 -5.61 3.16 -17.23
N VAL A 282 -5.58 1.97 -16.60
CA VAL A 282 -4.39 1.49 -15.86
C VAL A 282 -3.16 1.46 -16.77
N VAL A 283 -3.31 1.01 -18.01
CA VAL A 283 -2.20 0.97 -18.98
C VAL A 283 -1.81 2.39 -19.39
N ARG A 284 -2.77 3.24 -19.75
CA ARG A 284 -2.53 4.62 -20.19
C ARG A 284 -1.76 5.43 -19.15
N ARG A 285 -2.15 5.37 -17.89
CA ARG A 285 -1.48 6.09 -16.82
C ARG A 285 -0.04 5.66 -16.64
N ARG A 286 0.23 4.35 -16.70
CA ARG A 286 1.59 3.80 -16.64
C ARG A 286 2.44 4.27 -17.81
N VAL A 287 1.90 4.25 -19.02
CA VAL A 287 2.53 4.74 -20.24
C VAL A 287 2.84 6.24 -20.15
N PHE A 288 1.90 7.05 -19.68
CA PHE A 288 2.08 8.48 -19.49
C PHE A 288 3.25 8.79 -18.54
N VAL A 289 3.31 8.14 -17.39
CA VAL A 289 4.40 8.37 -16.42
C VAL A 289 5.73 7.84 -16.96
N ALA A 290 5.75 6.66 -17.56
CA ALA A 290 6.97 6.08 -18.11
C ALA A 290 7.54 6.87 -19.31
N SER A 291 6.68 7.54 -20.08
CA SER A 291 7.08 8.45 -21.18
C SER A 291 7.40 9.87 -20.68
N ARG A 292 7.35 10.12 -19.36
CA ARG A 292 7.48 11.47 -18.76
C ARG A 292 6.47 12.47 -19.33
N GLY A 293 5.26 12.00 -19.61
CA GLY A 293 4.18 12.83 -20.16
C GLY A 293 4.24 13.09 -21.65
N ALA A 294 5.15 12.45 -22.38
CA ALA A 294 5.27 12.65 -23.83
C ALA A 294 4.06 12.11 -24.60
N PHE A 295 3.47 11.02 -24.12
CA PHE A 295 2.25 10.42 -24.66
C PHE A 295 1.52 9.60 -23.58
N ASP A 296 0.22 9.42 -23.78
CA ASP A 296 -0.70 8.77 -22.82
C ASP A 296 -1.34 7.48 -23.34
N SER A 297 -0.86 6.97 -24.48
CA SER A 297 -1.39 5.75 -25.11
C SER A 297 -0.29 4.97 -25.83
N LEU A 298 -0.39 3.66 -25.82
CA LEU A 298 0.42 2.77 -26.64
C LEU A 298 0.17 2.97 -28.15
N ASP A 299 -0.92 3.62 -28.54
CA ASP A 299 -1.18 4.01 -29.92
C ASP A 299 -0.08 4.92 -30.47
N ALA A 300 0.58 5.71 -29.62
CA ALA A 300 1.70 6.57 -30.02
C ALA A 300 2.95 5.79 -30.49
N VAL A 301 3.07 4.56 -30.04
CA VAL A 301 4.18 3.64 -30.39
C VAL A 301 3.70 2.45 -31.22
N SER A 302 2.57 2.62 -31.91
CA SER A 302 1.94 1.61 -32.75
C SER A 302 1.95 2.01 -34.23
N ALA A 303 1.85 1.03 -35.10
CA ALA A 303 1.67 1.26 -36.54
C ALA A 303 0.42 2.13 -36.82
N PRO A 304 0.42 2.94 -37.91
CA PRO A 304 -0.65 3.92 -38.16
C PRO A 304 -2.07 3.36 -38.25
N ASP A 305 -2.22 2.10 -38.57
CA ASP A 305 -3.48 1.35 -38.70
C ASP A 305 -3.93 0.71 -37.38
N VAL A 306 -3.07 0.73 -36.33
CA VAL A 306 -3.35 0.14 -35.03
C VAL A 306 -3.83 1.24 -34.07
N ARG A 307 -5.02 1.07 -33.51
CA ARG A 307 -5.66 2.03 -32.60
C ARG A 307 -6.33 1.35 -31.43
N ASN A 308 -6.50 2.10 -30.33
CA ASN A 308 -7.12 1.62 -29.09
C ASN A 308 -6.44 0.37 -28.53
N VAL A 309 -5.10 0.35 -28.53
CA VAL A 309 -4.28 -0.81 -28.14
C VAL A 309 -4.64 -1.28 -26.74
N GLU A 310 -4.73 -0.38 -25.77
CA GLU A 310 -5.04 -0.70 -24.36
C GLU A 310 -6.42 -1.37 -24.23
N LEU A 311 -7.41 -0.81 -24.93
CA LEU A 311 -8.78 -1.32 -24.90
C LEU A 311 -8.86 -2.69 -25.60
N THR A 312 -8.10 -2.88 -26.67
CA THR A 312 -8.00 -4.16 -27.38
C THR A 312 -7.39 -5.23 -26.48
N LEU A 313 -6.31 -4.90 -25.78
CA LEU A 313 -5.66 -5.80 -24.82
C LEU A 313 -6.59 -6.13 -23.63
N ALA A 314 -7.32 -5.15 -23.12
CA ALA A 314 -8.28 -5.36 -22.03
C ALA A 314 -9.44 -6.29 -22.46
N ARG A 315 -10.01 -6.09 -23.65
CA ARG A 315 -11.10 -6.93 -24.20
C ARG A 315 -10.69 -8.37 -24.48
N GLN A 316 -9.41 -8.62 -24.67
CA GLN A 316 -8.89 -9.97 -24.86
C GLN A 316 -8.79 -10.77 -23.55
N LEU A 317 -8.98 -10.12 -22.38
CA LEU A 317 -9.06 -10.81 -21.09
C LEU A 317 -10.45 -11.45 -20.93
N GLY A 318 -10.50 -12.66 -20.41
CA GLY A 318 -11.77 -13.29 -19.99
C GLY A 318 -12.40 -12.53 -18.81
N GLU A 319 -13.71 -12.64 -18.63
CA GLU A 319 -14.43 -11.91 -17.58
C GLU A 319 -13.84 -12.13 -16.17
N LYS A 320 -13.39 -13.34 -15.85
CA LYS A 320 -12.71 -13.65 -14.57
C LYS A 320 -11.28 -13.17 -14.47
N GLU A 321 -10.70 -12.76 -15.61
CA GLU A 321 -9.32 -12.30 -15.73
C GLU A 321 -9.21 -10.78 -15.84
N LYS A 322 -10.33 -10.06 -15.80
CA LYS A 322 -10.36 -8.58 -15.78
C LYS A 322 -9.80 -8.03 -14.46
N LEU A 323 -8.48 -8.11 -14.34
CA LEU A 323 -7.71 -7.69 -13.17
C LEU A 323 -6.52 -6.83 -13.57
N PRO A 324 -6.16 -5.81 -12.79
CA PRO A 324 -4.98 -4.97 -13.06
C PRO A 324 -3.69 -5.77 -13.27
N ARG A 325 -3.44 -6.78 -12.44
CA ARG A 325 -2.24 -7.63 -12.60
C ARG A 325 -2.22 -8.34 -13.97
N ARG A 326 -3.38 -8.82 -14.46
CA ARG A 326 -3.45 -9.55 -15.74
C ARG A 326 -3.18 -8.64 -16.93
N ILE A 327 -3.76 -7.45 -16.97
CA ILE A 327 -3.48 -6.50 -18.05
C ILE A 327 -2.02 -6.05 -18.04
N ILE A 328 -1.42 -5.81 -16.87
CA ILE A 328 -0.01 -5.45 -16.74
C ILE A 328 0.90 -6.57 -17.25
N ILE A 329 0.63 -7.84 -16.87
CA ILE A 329 1.38 -8.99 -17.40
C ILE A 329 1.29 -9.03 -18.92
N LYS A 330 0.09 -8.86 -19.48
CA LYS A 330 -0.13 -8.89 -20.93
C LYS A 330 0.66 -7.80 -21.65
N CYS A 331 0.63 -6.58 -21.15
CA CYS A 331 1.42 -5.47 -21.69
C CYS A 331 2.94 -5.71 -21.55
N ARG A 332 3.38 -6.29 -20.43
CA ARG A 332 4.77 -6.67 -20.20
C ARG A 332 5.26 -7.71 -21.21
N VAL A 333 4.44 -8.73 -21.48
CA VAL A 333 4.74 -9.76 -22.50
C VAL A 333 4.83 -9.13 -23.88
N LEU A 334 3.87 -8.27 -24.25
CA LEU A 334 3.89 -7.53 -25.51
C LEU A 334 5.20 -6.74 -25.66
N LEU A 335 5.53 -5.88 -24.71
CA LEU A 335 6.72 -5.05 -24.76
C LEU A 335 8.01 -5.88 -24.83
N LYS A 336 8.10 -6.94 -24.02
CA LYS A 336 9.25 -7.86 -24.05
C LYS A 336 9.42 -8.54 -25.41
N ASN A 337 8.34 -8.99 -26.05
CA ASN A 337 8.38 -9.62 -27.37
C ASN A 337 8.86 -8.62 -28.43
N LEU A 338 8.38 -7.38 -28.41
CA LEU A 338 8.81 -6.32 -29.33
C LEU A 338 10.31 -6.01 -29.18
N ILE A 339 10.78 -5.87 -27.95
CA ILE A 339 12.20 -5.61 -27.65
C ILE A 339 13.06 -6.80 -28.16
N THR A 340 12.64 -8.04 -27.89
CA THR A 340 13.35 -9.24 -28.33
C THR A 340 13.39 -9.38 -29.86
N ALA A 341 12.30 -9.00 -30.53
CA ALA A 341 12.21 -8.98 -31.98
C ALA A 341 12.86 -7.74 -32.61
N ASN A 342 13.44 -6.83 -31.80
CA ASN A 342 14.04 -5.56 -32.24
C ASN A 342 13.06 -4.70 -33.08
N LYS A 343 11.76 -4.74 -32.74
CA LYS A 343 10.71 -3.91 -33.34
C LYS A 343 10.64 -2.57 -32.64
N GLY A 344 10.40 -1.50 -33.40
CA GLY A 344 10.23 -0.14 -32.88
C GLY A 344 8.77 0.31 -32.75
N GLU A 345 7.81 -0.52 -33.20
CA GLU A 345 6.38 -0.20 -33.17
C GLU A 345 5.53 -1.46 -32.95
N ILE A 346 4.31 -1.26 -32.46
CA ILE A 346 3.33 -2.34 -32.24
C ILE A 346 2.52 -2.53 -33.52
N SER A 347 2.54 -3.72 -34.09
CA SER A 347 1.68 -4.09 -35.21
C SER A 347 0.40 -4.82 -34.78
N ALA A 348 -0.58 -4.94 -35.66
CA ALA A 348 -1.80 -5.70 -35.37
C ALA A 348 -1.50 -7.17 -35.01
N GLU A 349 -0.51 -7.79 -35.64
CA GLU A 349 -0.11 -9.18 -35.35
C GLU A 349 0.44 -9.32 -33.92
N ASP A 350 1.19 -8.32 -33.41
CA ASP A 350 1.76 -8.36 -32.08
C ASP A 350 0.67 -8.39 -31.00
N LEU A 351 -0.47 -7.72 -31.21
CA LEU A 351 -1.61 -7.75 -30.30
C LEU A 351 -2.26 -9.14 -30.20
N PHE A 352 -2.23 -9.93 -31.26
CA PHE A 352 -2.81 -11.28 -31.27
C PHE A 352 -1.81 -12.35 -30.81
N SER A 353 -0.53 -12.08 -30.90
CA SER A 353 0.54 -12.99 -30.46
C SER A 353 0.73 -13.01 -28.94
N THR A 354 0.14 -12.06 -28.21
CA THR A 354 0.13 -12.00 -26.74
C THR A 354 -0.83 -13.01 -26.08
N ARG A 355 -1.26 -14.07 -26.78
CA ARG A 355 -1.88 -15.22 -26.14
C ARG A 355 -0.87 -15.82 -25.17
N GLU A 356 -1.20 -15.76 -23.90
CA GLU A 356 -0.36 -16.33 -22.84
C GLU A 356 0.04 -17.75 -23.21
N PRO A 357 1.33 -18.11 -23.12
CA PRO A 357 1.65 -19.48 -22.81
C PRO A 357 0.96 -19.76 -21.48
N SER A 358 0.24 -20.87 -21.39
CA SER A 358 -0.43 -21.35 -20.19
C SER A 358 0.59 -21.47 -19.04
N TYR A 359 0.95 -20.35 -18.41
CA TYR A 359 1.66 -20.30 -17.14
C TYR A 359 0.63 -20.54 -16.02
N VAL A 360 0.12 -21.77 -16.01
CA VAL A 360 -0.30 -22.40 -14.78
C VAL A 360 0.98 -22.58 -13.96
N THR A 361 1.01 -21.96 -12.79
CA THR A 361 1.95 -22.20 -11.69
C THR A 361 3.44 -21.95 -11.94
N ALA A 362 3.90 -20.75 -11.59
CA ALA A 362 5.16 -20.53 -10.88
C ALA A 362 5.01 -19.22 -10.08
N ILE A 363 4.63 -19.35 -8.83
CA ILE A 363 4.75 -18.34 -7.76
C ILE A 363 6.14 -18.48 -7.17
#